data_022873bfdaab6ca60f07184707e8e30c
#
_entry.id   022873bfdaab6ca60f07184707e8e30c
#
_cell.length_a   1.000
_cell.length_b   1.000
_cell.length_c   1.000
_cell.angle_alpha   90.00
_cell.angle_beta   90.00
_cell.angle_gamma   90.00
#
_symmetry.space_group_name_H-M   'P 1'
#
loop_
_entity.id
_entity.type
_entity.pdbx_description
1 polymer ?
#
loop_
_entity_poly.entity_id
_entity_poly.type
_entity_poly.pdbx_seq_one_letter_code
_entity_poly.pdbx_strand_id
1 'polypeptide(L)'
;GASPVYKNGKLWIISSKSFFTIEPQTGKVLQQKELSANLDVTSTPLITEQEIIFGTADRGVFALDKSTLFNKWKAETSPSLVYTAPYSTTPQAGVETSPVASQGIVYIGASDGYLYAIDQTTGIIKDKRHIGAPIFSTVAVSGNKMIVCGFAGNVYCFSSK
;
A
#
# COMPACT_ATOMS: atom_id res chain seq x y z
N GLY A 1 11.09 -7.38 0.22
CA GLY A 1 10.09 -7.40 -0.84
C GLY A 1 8.69 -7.71 -0.31
N ALA A 2 7.67 -7.42 -1.09
CA ALA A 2 6.27 -7.68 -0.76
C ALA A 2 5.96 -9.19 -0.66
N SER A 3 5.01 -9.54 0.20
CA SER A 3 4.52 -10.93 0.29
C SER A 3 3.51 -11.23 -0.83
N PRO A 4 3.52 -12.45 -1.41
CA PRO A 4 2.45 -12.88 -2.30
C PRO A 4 1.10 -12.95 -1.58
N VAL A 5 0.02 -12.66 -2.30
CA VAL A 5 -1.35 -12.79 -1.82
C VAL A 5 -2.05 -13.90 -2.58
N TYR A 6 -2.58 -14.90 -1.87
CA TYR A 6 -3.47 -15.88 -2.48
C TYR A 6 -4.92 -15.41 -2.37
N LYS A 7 -5.57 -15.18 -3.50
CA LYS A 7 -6.99 -14.80 -3.56
C LYS A 7 -7.61 -15.22 -4.88
N ASN A 8 -8.85 -15.69 -4.83
CA ASN A 8 -9.64 -16.12 -6.01
C ASN A 8 -8.91 -17.16 -6.88
N GLY A 9 -8.25 -18.15 -6.23
CA GLY A 9 -7.53 -19.22 -6.91
C GLY A 9 -6.22 -18.83 -7.58
N LYS A 10 -5.72 -17.62 -7.36
CA LYS A 10 -4.48 -17.10 -7.96
C LYS A 10 -3.54 -16.55 -6.90
N LEU A 11 -2.24 -16.56 -7.19
CA LEU A 11 -1.25 -15.78 -6.48
C LEU A 11 -1.08 -14.42 -7.16
N TRP A 12 -1.07 -13.37 -6.36
CA TRP A 12 -0.90 -11.97 -6.75
C TRP A 12 0.42 -11.49 -6.17
N ILE A 13 1.32 -11.04 -7.04
CA ILE A 13 2.71 -10.73 -6.66
C ILE A 13 3.09 -9.39 -7.25
N ILE A 14 3.75 -8.57 -6.43
CA ILE A 14 4.46 -7.37 -6.88
C ILE A 14 5.96 -7.64 -6.71
N SER A 15 6.73 -7.39 -7.73
CA SER A 15 8.18 -7.51 -7.68
C SER A 15 8.84 -6.48 -8.58
N SER A 16 9.76 -5.70 -8.02
CA SER A 16 10.55 -4.69 -8.72
C SER A 16 9.68 -3.65 -9.45
N LYS A 17 9.42 -3.82 -10.72
CA LYS A 17 8.59 -2.92 -11.55
C LYS A 17 7.37 -3.60 -12.15
N SER A 18 7.10 -4.82 -11.74
CA SER A 18 6.05 -5.63 -12.37
C SER A 18 5.08 -6.20 -11.36
N PHE A 19 3.86 -6.32 -11.81
CA PHE A 19 2.78 -7.03 -11.17
C PHE A 19 2.52 -8.34 -11.92
N PHE A 20 2.30 -9.43 -11.18
CA PHE A 20 2.08 -10.76 -11.73
C PHE A 20 0.85 -11.42 -11.11
N THR A 21 0.14 -12.20 -11.91
CA THR A 21 -0.75 -13.23 -11.39
C THR A 21 -0.23 -14.62 -11.82
N ILE A 22 -0.23 -15.55 -10.88
CA ILE A 22 0.37 -16.88 -11.08
C ILE A 22 -0.64 -17.94 -10.67
N GLU A 23 -0.70 -19.01 -11.45
CA GLU A 23 -1.43 -20.22 -11.10
C GLU A 23 -0.66 -21.00 -10.03
N PRO A 24 -1.24 -21.23 -8.82
CA PRO A 24 -0.49 -21.77 -7.71
C PRO A 24 -0.01 -23.22 -7.91
N GLN A 25 -0.76 -24.02 -8.67
CA GLN A 25 -0.48 -25.45 -8.87
C GLN A 25 0.69 -25.69 -9.83
N THR A 26 0.85 -24.86 -10.84
CA THR A 26 1.83 -25.05 -11.92
C THR A 26 2.95 -24.03 -11.89
N GLY A 27 2.77 -22.91 -11.17
CA GLY A 27 3.68 -21.76 -11.22
C GLY A 27 3.58 -20.95 -12.52
N LYS A 28 2.60 -21.25 -13.39
CA LYS A 28 2.43 -20.55 -14.66
C LYS A 28 2.02 -19.09 -14.43
N VAL A 29 2.75 -18.16 -15.06
CA VAL A 29 2.37 -16.75 -15.11
C VAL A 29 1.14 -16.60 -15.99
N LEU A 30 0.03 -16.12 -15.39
CA LEU A 30 -1.24 -15.89 -16.08
C LEU A 30 -1.31 -14.49 -16.68
N GLN A 31 -0.79 -13.51 -15.94
CA GLN A 31 -0.73 -12.11 -16.35
C GLN A 31 0.55 -11.48 -15.84
N GLN A 32 1.07 -10.52 -16.60
CA GLN A 32 2.18 -9.65 -16.18
C GLN A 32 1.90 -8.24 -16.67
N LYS A 33 2.15 -7.25 -15.81
CA LYS A 33 2.04 -5.84 -16.13
C LYS A 33 3.23 -5.09 -15.57
N GLU A 34 3.98 -4.41 -16.42
CA GLU A 34 4.98 -3.45 -15.99
C GLU A 34 4.30 -2.16 -15.50
N LEU A 35 4.76 -1.64 -14.39
CA LEU A 35 4.23 -0.44 -13.74
C LEU A 35 5.27 0.68 -13.79
N SER A 36 4.80 1.91 -13.90
CA SER A 36 5.66 3.10 -13.98
C SER A 36 6.24 3.55 -12.64
N ALA A 37 5.85 2.92 -11.53
CA ALA A 37 6.31 3.23 -10.18
C ALA A 37 7.43 2.26 -9.75
N ASN A 38 8.28 2.70 -8.81
CA ASN A 38 9.22 1.82 -8.15
C ASN A 38 8.49 1.01 -7.07
N LEU A 39 8.49 -0.31 -7.24
CA LEU A 39 7.81 -1.27 -6.36
C LEU A 39 8.79 -2.00 -5.44
N ASP A 40 10.00 -1.47 -5.28
CA ASP A 40 11.00 -2.04 -4.37
C ASP A 40 10.69 -1.64 -2.91
N VAL A 41 9.52 -2.05 -2.46
CA VAL A 41 8.95 -1.82 -1.13
C VAL A 41 8.50 -3.14 -0.50
N THR A 42 8.15 -3.08 0.77
CA THR A 42 7.60 -4.21 1.53
C THR A 42 6.07 -4.28 1.48
N SER A 43 5.42 -3.30 0.87
CA SER A 43 3.96 -3.21 0.76
C SER A 43 3.36 -4.42 0.04
N THR A 44 2.65 -5.25 0.78
CA THR A 44 1.87 -6.37 0.22
C THR A 44 0.57 -5.83 -0.37
N PRO A 45 0.19 -6.19 -1.61
CA PRO A 45 -0.99 -5.64 -2.24
C PRO A 45 -2.28 -6.07 -1.53
N LEU A 46 -3.21 -5.14 -1.39
CA LEU A 46 -4.59 -5.40 -1.01
C LEU A 46 -5.38 -5.74 -2.27
N ILE A 47 -5.94 -6.94 -2.33
CA ILE A 47 -6.79 -7.39 -3.44
C ILE A 47 -8.24 -7.29 -2.99
N THR A 48 -8.99 -6.34 -3.56
CA THR A 48 -10.43 -6.18 -3.32
C THR A 48 -11.26 -6.91 -4.37
N GLU A 49 -12.54 -6.62 -4.48
CA GLU A 49 -13.38 -7.15 -5.56
C GLU A 49 -13.02 -6.50 -6.91
N GLN A 50 -12.69 -5.22 -6.92
CA GLN A 50 -12.48 -4.44 -8.14
C GLN A 50 -11.08 -3.85 -8.27
N GLU A 51 -10.33 -3.68 -7.18
CA GLU A 51 -9.04 -3.01 -7.15
C GLU A 51 -7.90 -3.91 -6.65
N ILE A 52 -6.70 -3.53 -7.06
CA ILE A 52 -5.43 -3.96 -6.50
C ILE A 52 -4.74 -2.71 -5.98
N ILE A 53 -4.58 -2.60 -4.65
CA ILE A 53 -4.08 -1.38 -4.00
C ILE A 53 -2.75 -1.70 -3.32
N PHE A 54 -1.74 -0.85 -3.50
CA PHE A 54 -0.39 -1.06 -2.95
C PHE A 54 0.37 0.25 -2.78
N GLY A 55 1.34 0.24 -1.87
CA GLY A 55 2.32 1.31 -1.70
C GLY A 55 3.47 1.20 -2.71
N THR A 56 4.14 2.31 -2.97
CA THR A 56 5.31 2.40 -3.83
C THR A 56 6.49 3.05 -3.10
N ALA A 57 7.70 2.87 -3.60
CA ALA A 57 8.90 3.47 -3.01
C ALA A 57 9.02 4.99 -3.27
N ASP A 58 8.35 5.51 -4.28
CA ASP A 58 8.62 6.86 -4.82
C ASP A 58 7.39 7.72 -5.11
N ARG A 59 6.18 7.15 -5.15
CA ARG A 59 5.00 7.83 -5.70
C ARG A 59 3.72 7.68 -4.87
N GLY A 60 3.81 7.28 -3.61
CA GLY A 60 2.65 7.12 -2.74
C GLY A 60 1.90 5.81 -2.99
N VAL A 61 0.58 5.87 -3.06
CA VAL A 61 -0.32 4.71 -3.15
C VAL A 61 -0.96 4.65 -4.52
N PHE A 62 -1.00 3.45 -5.10
CA PHE A 62 -1.63 3.18 -6.39
C PHE A 62 -2.79 2.20 -6.23
N ALA A 63 -3.78 2.35 -7.09
CA ALA A 63 -4.78 1.31 -7.34
C ALA A 63 -4.86 1.00 -8.83
N LEU A 64 -4.84 -0.29 -9.14
CA LEU A 64 -5.15 -0.80 -10.47
C LEU A 64 -6.58 -1.34 -10.47
N ASP A 65 -7.25 -1.24 -11.60
CA ASP A 65 -8.42 -2.04 -11.90
C ASP A 65 -8.01 -3.51 -11.97
N LYS A 66 -8.66 -4.37 -11.19
CA LYS A 66 -8.28 -5.77 -11.05
C LYS A 66 -8.45 -6.59 -12.31
N SER A 67 -9.40 -6.22 -13.17
CA SER A 67 -9.70 -6.95 -14.41
C SER A 67 -8.77 -6.57 -15.56
N THR A 68 -8.48 -5.27 -15.68
CA THR A 68 -7.73 -4.70 -16.82
C THR A 68 -6.26 -4.45 -16.50
N LEU A 69 -5.90 -4.35 -15.20
CA LEU A 69 -4.60 -3.93 -14.67
C LEU A 69 -4.20 -2.51 -15.08
N PHE A 70 -5.14 -1.68 -15.55
CA PHE A 70 -4.89 -0.27 -15.77
C PHE A 70 -4.94 0.54 -14.47
N ASN A 71 -4.19 1.64 -14.42
CA ASN A 71 -4.26 2.56 -13.31
C ASN A 71 -5.68 3.11 -13.15
N LYS A 72 -6.24 2.95 -11.95
CA LYS A 72 -7.56 3.47 -11.59
C LYS A 72 -7.44 4.81 -10.90
N TRP A 73 -6.55 4.88 -9.91
CA TRP A 73 -6.22 6.11 -9.20
C TRP A 73 -4.82 6.05 -8.57
N LYS A 74 -4.35 7.21 -8.16
CA LYS A 74 -3.12 7.42 -7.39
C LYS A 74 -3.40 8.40 -6.27
N ALA A 75 -2.94 8.10 -5.05
CA ALA A 75 -2.94 9.01 -3.93
C ALA A 75 -1.49 9.37 -3.57
N GLU A 76 -1.15 10.65 -3.66
CA GLU A 76 0.20 11.13 -3.36
C GLU A 76 0.38 11.32 -1.86
N THR A 77 1.49 10.79 -1.34
CA THR A 77 1.97 11.08 0.01
C THR A 77 3.02 12.18 -0.02
N SER A 78 3.35 12.73 1.12
CA SER A 78 4.44 13.70 1.23
C SER A 78 5.82 13.01 1.12
N PRO A 79 6.91 13.76 0.93
CA PRO A 79 8.25 13.20 0.95
C PRO A 79 8.54 12.50 2.29
N SER A 80 9.21 11.35 2.21
CA SER A 80 9.60 10.54 3.36
C SER A 80 10.49 11.31 4.33
N LEU A 81 10.32 11.08 5.63
CA LEU A 81 11.18 11.66 6.67
C LEU A 81 12.57 11.02 6.73
N VAL A 82 12.71 9.84 6.12
CA VAL A 82 13.96 9.08 6.04
C VAL A 82 14.14 8.55 4.62
N TYR A 83 15.37 8.25 4.25
CA TYR A 83 15.67 7.59 2.97
C TYR A 83 15.29 6.11 3.09
N THR A 84 14.28 5.69 2.36
CA THR A 84 13.79 4.30 2.35
C THR A 84 14.28 3.50 1.14
N ALA A 85 14.63 4.19 0.05
CA ALA A 85 15.14 3.55 -1.16
C ALA A 85 16.66 3.66 -1.24
N PRO A 86 17.39 2.55 -1.50
CA PRO A 86 18.83 2.59 -1.78
C PRO A 86 19.12 3.50 -2.98
N TYR A 87 20.22 4.22 -2.92
CA TYR A 87 20.68 5.12 -4.00
C TYR A 87 19.77 6.31 -4.30
N SER A 88 18.77 6.60 -3.46
CA SER A 88 17.98 7.81 -3.59
C SER A 88 18.78 9.02 -3.08
N THR A 89 18.84 10.09 -3.86
CA THR A 89 19.50 11.35 -3.49
C THR A 89 18.55 12.34 -2.84
N THR A 90 17.25 12.11 -2.95
CA THR A 90 16.20 12.94 -2.35
C THR A 90 15.15 12.05 -1.68
N PRO A 91 14.51 12.50 -0.59
CA PRO A 91 13.38 11.79 -0.01
C PRO A 91 12.28 11.60 -1.04
N GLN A 92 11.83 10.37 -1.21
CA GLN A 92 10.75 10.00 -2.12
C GLN A 92 9.44 9.82 -1.33
N ALA A 93 8.30 9.83 -2.01
CA ALA A 93 6.99 9.58 -1.41
C ALA A 93 6.78 8.08 -1.13
N GLY A 94 7.58 7.52 -0.23
CA GLY A 94 7.64 6.09 0.06
C GLY A 94 6.51 5.59 0.96
N VAL A 95 5.91 4.46 0.58
CA VAL A 95 4.88 3.75 1.34
C VAL A 95 5.26 2.28 1.44
N GLU A 96 5.87 1.91 2.57
CA GLU A 96 6.37 0.56 2.84
C GLU A 96 5.29 -0.36 3.44
N THR A 97 4.24 0.23 4.03
CA THR A 97 3.19 -0.52 4.71
C THR A 97 2.21 -1.14 3.73
N SER A 98 1.56 -2.21 4.15
CA SER A 98 0.49 -2.83 3.38
C SER A 98 -0.84 -2.11 3.64
N PRO A 99 -1.64 -1.81 2.59
CA PRO A 99 -2.96 -1.20 2.77
C PRO A 99 -3.95 -2.17 3.42
N VAL A 100 -4.84 -1.63 4.25
CA VAL A 100 -5.96 -2.35 4.87
C VAL A 100 -7.24 -1.61 4.56
N ALA A 101 -8.30 -2.31 4.13
CA ALA A 101 -9.58 -1.68 3.85
C ALA A 101 -10.64 -2.05 4.90
N SER A 102 -11.44 -1.07 5.25
CA SER A 102 -12.65 -1.23 6.06
C SER A 102 -13.71 -0.22 5.62
N GLN A 103 -14.93 -0.70 5.37
CA GLN A 103 -16.08 0.15 5.02
C GLN A 103 -15.81 1.13 3.85
N GLY A 104 -15.12 0.66 2.80
CA GLY A 104 -14.81 1.47 1.61
C GLY A 104 -13.69 2.50 1.80
N ILE A 105 -13.00 2.48 2.94
CA ILE A 105 -11.82 3.31 3.21
C ILE A 105 -10.58 2.42 3.30
N VAL A 106 -9.53 2.83 2.63
CA VAL A 106 -8.20 2.25 2.71
C VAL A 106 -7.37 3.03 3.71
N TYR A 107 -6.84 2.33 4.70
CA TYR A 107 -5.93 2.88 5.71
C TYR A 107 -4.52 2.42 5.40
N ILE A 108 -3.58 3.35 5.38
CA ILE A 108 -2.18 3.08 5.08
C ILE A 108 -1.26 4.09 5.77
N GLY A 109 -0.21 3.59 6.39
CA GLY A 109 0.84 4.42 6.95
C GLY A 109 1.93 4.72 5.91
N ALA A 110 2.55 5.87 5.98
CA ALA A 110 3.60 6.26 5.06
C ALA A 110 4.89 6.68 5.77
N SER A 111 5.98 6.69 5.02
CA SER A 111 7.31 7.07 5.52
C SER A 111 7.44 8.56 5.83
N ASP A 112 6.45 9.36 5.45
CA ASP A 112 6.32 10.79 5.79
C ASP A 112 5.76 11.05 7.20
N GLY A 113 5.43 9.99 7.94
CA GLY A 113 4.90 10.07 9.30
C GLY A 113 3.40 10.32 9.39
N TYR A 114 2.67 10.16 8.30
CA TYR A 114 1.21 10.26 8.28
C TYR A 114 0.54 8.89 8.10
N LEU A 115 -0.58 8.74 8.80
CA LEU A 115 -1.57 7.72 8.53
C LEU A 115 -2.64 8.32 7.62
N TYR A 116 -2.90 7.70 6.50
CA TYR A 116 -3.86 8.14 5.48
C TYR A 116 -5.13 7.29 5.52
N ALA A 117 -6.28 7.95 5.36
CA ALA A 117 -7.57 7.35 5.08
C ALA A 117 -7.98 7.76 3.66
N ILE A 118 -8.03 6.81 2.75
CA ILE A 118 -8.22 7.03 1.31
C ILE A 118 -9.52 6.35 0.89
N ASP A 119 -10.36 7.05 0.14
CA ASP A 119 -11.53 6.45 -0.48
C ASP A 119 -11.09 5.34 -1.45
N GLN A 120 -11.56 4.13 -1.20
CA GLN A 120 -11.14 2.92 -1.92
C GLN A 120 -11.40 3.02 -3.43
N THR A 121 -12.51 3.63 -3.82
CA THR A 121 -12.96 3.68 -5.21
C THR A 121 -12.33 4.80 -6.01
N THR A 122 -12.14 5.97 -5.37
CA THR A 122 -11.74 7.21 -6.04
C THR A 122 -10.28 7.61 -5.79
N GLY A 123 -9.65 7.09 -4.74
CA GLY A 123 -8.30 7.48 -4.32
C GLY A 123 -8.24 8.85 -3.62
N ILE A 124 -9.39 9.46 -3.35
CA ILE A 124 -9.43 10.75 -2.63
C ILE A 124 -9.03 10.53 -1.18
N ILE A 125 -8.04 11.29 -0.72
CA ILE A 125 -7.64 11.31 0.69
C ILE A 125 -8.76 11.99 1.49
N LYS A 126 -9.46 11.22 2.32
CA LYS A 126 -10.56 11.70 3.17
C LYS A 126 -10.06 12.30 4.48
N ASP A 127 -9.00 11.73 5.04
CA ASP A 127 -8.37 12.21 6.27
C ASP A 127 -6.91 11.77 6.31
N LYS A 128 -6.11 12.50 7.07
CA LYS A 128 -4.73 12.11 7.39
C LYS A 128 -4.39 12.51 8.82
N ARG A 129 -3.67 11.64 9.53
CA ARG A 129 -3.27 11.85 10.92
C ARG A 129 -1.76 11.87 11.02
N HIS A 130 -1.23 12.95 11.58
CA HIS A 130 0.19 13.08 11.83
C HIS A 130 0.60 12.23 13.03
N ILE A 131 1.47 11.25 12.79
CA ILE A 131 2.04 10.37 13.82
C ILE A 131 3.40 10.91 14.29
N GLY A 132 4.08 11.68 13.45
CA GLY A 132 5.35 12.34 13.77
C GLY A 132 6.60 11.49 13.55
N ALA A 133 6.44 10.21 13.20
CA ALA A 133 7.52 9.31 12.87
C ALA A 133 7.11 8.43 11.68
N PRO A 134 8.05 7.96 10.84
CA PRO A 134 7.75 7.05 9.75
C PRO A 134 6.94 5.85 10.22
N ILE A 135 6.00 5.40 9.39
CA ILE A 135 5.17 4.23 9.66
C ILE A 135 5.60 3.13 8.69
N PHE A 136 6.15 2.03 9.22
CA PHE A 136 6.59 0.86 8.45
C PHE A 136 5.79 -0.39 8.78
N SER A 137 4.96 -0.35 9.83
CA SER A 137 4.07 -1.45 10.21
C SER A 137 2.70 -1.30 9.56
N THR A 138 2.12 -2.42 9.13
CA THR A 138 0.75 -2.45 8.65
C THR A 138 -0.23 -2.07 9.76
N VAL A 139 -1.22 -1.27 9.43
CA VAL A 139 -2.30 -0.86 10.32
C VAL A 139 -3.17 -2.06 10.67
N ALA A 140 -3.52 -2.23 11.94
CA ALA A 140 -4.52 -3.20 12.37
C ALA A 140 -5.87 -2.52 12.57
N VAL A 141 -6.93 -3.07 11.96
CA VAL A 141 -8.30 -2.57 12.08
C VAL A 141 -9.18 -3.66 12.69
N SER A 142 -9.93 -3.33 13.74
CA SER A 142 -10.89 -4.23 14.37
C SER A 142 -12.11 -3.44 14.87
N GLY A 143 -13.27 -3.71 14.28
CA GLY A 143 -14.49 -2.97 14.58
C GLY A 143 -14.33 -1.48 14.28
N ASN A 144 -14.54 -0.62 15.29
CA ASN A 144 -14.35 0.83 15.20
C ASN A 144 -12.95 1.30 15.66
N LYS A 145 -12.02 0.39 15.90
CA LYS A 145 -10.67 0.70 16.37
C LYS A 145 -9.62 0.45 15.29
N MET A 146 -8.61 1.31 15.28
CA MET A 146 -7.47 1.22 14.42
C MET A 146 -6.20 1.42 15.25
N ILE A 147 -5.23 0.52 15.10
CA ILE A 147 -3.95 0.57 15.80
C ILE A 147 -2.84 0.77 14.77
N VAL A 148 -1.96 1.72 15.05
CA VAL A 148 -0.77 2.01 14.24
C VAL A 148 0.45 2.16 15.12
N CYS A 149 1.60 1.63 14.66
CA CYS A 149 2.88 1.74 15.34
C CYS A 149 3.79 2.65 14.52
N GLY A 150 4.29 3.71 15.15
CA GLY A 150 5.31 4.58 14.57
C GLY A 150 6.73 4.04 14.79
N PHE A 151 7.66 4.38 13.92
CA PHE A 151 9.06 3.94 14.00
C PHE A 151 9.78 4.44 15.27
N ALA A 152 9.27 5.50 15.90
CA ALA A 152 9.76 6.00 17.19
C ALA A 152 9.37 5.14 18.41
N GLY A 153 8.71 3.98 18.20
CA GLY A 153 8.31 3.06 19.25
C GLY A 153 6.97 3.38 19.91
N ASN A 154 6.22 4.35 19.40
CA ASN A 154 4.89 4.69 19.90
C ASN A 154 3.81 3.86 19.23
N VAL A 155 2.80 3.49 20.02
CA VAL A 155 1.58 2.81 19.56
C VAL A 155 0.39 3.74 19.74
N TYR A 156 -0.36 3.95 18.68
CA TYR A 156 -1.56 4.81 18.67
C TYR A 156 -2.79 3.98 18.44
N CYS A 157 -3.86 4.27 19.17
CA CYS A 157 -5.18 3.68 18.95
C CYS A 157 -6.16 4.81 18.61
N PHE A 158 -6.76 4.71 17.44
CA PHE A 158 -7.83 5.60 16.99
C PHE A 158 -9.17 4.87 17.05
N SER A 159 -10.23 5.59 17.39
CA SER A 159 -11.61 5.07 17.33
C SER A 159 -12.44 5.99 16.45
N SER A 160 -13.29 5.42 15.58
CA SER A 160 -14.38 6.16 14.98
C SER A 160 -15.46 6.39 16.05
N LYS A 161 -16.04 7.57 16.08
CA LYS A 161 -17.25 7.86 16.86
C LYS A 161 -18.46 7.19 16.25
#